data_13880e3275e8f341017f9dba7a2171e4
#
_entry.id   13880e3275e8f341017f9dba7a2171e4
#
_cell.length_a   1.000
_cell.length_b   1.000
_cell.length_c   1.000
_cell.angle_alpha   90.00
_cell.angle_beta   90.00
_cell.angle_gamma   90.00
#
_symmetry.space_group_name_H-M   'P 1'
#
loop_
_entity.id
_entity.type
_entity.pdbx_description
1 polymer ?
#
loop_
_entity_poly.entity_id
_entity_poly.type
_entity_poly.pdbx_seq_one_letter_code
_entity_poly.pdbx_strand_id
1 'polypeptide(L)' 'MVKCGMDNNEQRIVAAEIKLSYIEDFVNKLQQTVLEQKTELDALRRENKTLAAKLGDIASLLDDDIPNRRPPHY' A
#
# COMPACT_ATOMS: atom_id res chain seq x y z
N MET A 1 -6.53 5.22 -50.80
CA MET A 1 -6.67 5.26 -50.37
C MET A 1 -6.91 5.65 -49.56
N VAL A 2 -7.18 5.92 -49.33
CA VAL A 2 -7.27 6.38 -48.58
C VAL A 2 -7.80 6.20 -47.82
N LYS A 3 -7.94 5.96 -47.48
CA LYS A 3 -8.43 5.64 -46.79
C LYS A 3 -9.03 6.41 -46.10
N CYS A 4 -9.70 6.57 -45.73
CA CYS A 4 -10.35 7.28 -44.85
C CYS A 4 -9.62 8.37 -44.33
N GLY A 5 -8.78 8.86 -44.93
CA GLY A 5 -8.11 10.00 -44.52
C GLY A 5 -7.02 9.86 -43.52
N MET A 6 -6.87 8.70 -42.94
CA MET A 6 -5.79 8.52 -41.99
C MET A 6 -4.66 7.78 -42.62
N ASP A 7 -3.47 8.36 -42.59
CA ASP A 7 -2.34 7.63 -43.10
C ASP A 7 -1.77 6.75 -41.96
N ASN A 8 -0.73 6.05 -42.27
CA ASN A 8 -0.16 5.11 -41.38
C ASN A 8 0.31 5.77 -40.08
N ASN A 9 0.89 6.93 -40.20
CA ASN A 9 1.39 7.64 -39.03
C ASN A 9 0.26 8.10 -38.13
N GLU A 10 -0.82 8.58 -38.74
CA GLU A 10 -1.97 8.99 -37.97
C GLU A 10 -2.60 7.83 -37.23
N GLN A 11 -2.67 6.68 -37.90
CA GLN A 11 -3.22 5.51 -37.26
C GLN A 11 -2.38 5.08 -36.08
N ARG A 12 -1.07 5.18 -36.19
CA ARG A 12 -0.17 4.82 -35.13
C ARG A 12 -0.30 5.78 -33.97
N ILE A 13 -0.48 7.05 -34.25
CA ILE A 13 -0.65 8.04 -33.20
C ILE A 13 -1.94 7.79 -32.44
N VAL A 14 -3.01 7.50 -33.17
CA VAL A 14 -4.27 7.23 -32.52
C VAL A 14 -4.17 5.99 -31.65
N ALA A 15 -3.53 4.94 -32.15
CA ALA A 15 -3.35 3.73 -31.38
C ALA A 15 -2.55 4.01 -30.11
N ALA A 16 -1.52 4.83 -30.25
CA ALA A 16 -0.70 5.18 -29.09
C ALA A 16 -1.51 5.97 -28.07
N GLU A 17 -2.35 6.88 -28.54
CA GLU A 17 -3.17 7.66 -27.64
C GLU A 17 -4.16 6.78 -26.88
N ILE A 18 -4.72 5.79 -27.56
CA ILE A 18 -5.62 4.87 -26.91
C ILE A 18 -4.88 4.09 -25.83
N LYS A 19 -3.69 3.61 -26.14
CA LYS A 19 -2.90 2.88 -25.17
C LYS A 19 -2.53 3.76 -23.98
N LEU A 20 -2.20 5.01 -24.25
CA LEU A 20 -1.88 5.94 -23.19
C LEU A 20 -3.06 6.16 -22.28
N SER A 21 -4.26 6.24 -22.84
CA SER A 21 -5.46 6.38 -22.03
C SER A 21 -5.65 5.20 -21.09
N TYR A 22 -5.42 4.01 -21.60
CA TYR A 22 -5.53 2.83 -20.76
C TYR A 22 -4.49 2.84 -19.65
N ILE A 23 -3.28 3.26 -19.99
CA ILE A 23 -2.22 3.33 -19.00
C ILE A 23 -2.53 4.36 -17.94
N GLU A 24 -3.05 5.51 -18.35
CA GLU A 24 -3.42 6.53 -17.40
C GLU A 24 -4.49 6.04 -16.43
N ASP A 25 -5.48 5.33 -16.97
CA ASP A 25 -6.52 4.74 -16.13
C ASP A 25 -5.91 3.78 -15.14
N PHE A 26 -5.01 2.94 -15.62
CA PHE A 26 -4.37 1.95 -14.78
C PHE A 26 -3.55 2.62 -13.69
N VAL A 27 -2.82 3.66 -14.04
CA VAL A 27 -2.03 4.39 -13.06
C VAL A 27 -2.92 5.01 -12.00
N ASN A 28 -4.05 5.59 -12.42
CA ASN A 28 -4.98 6.17 -11.47
C ASN A 28 -5.51 5.13 -10.50
N LYS A 29 -5.83 3.96 -11.01
CA LYS A 29 -6.32 2.88 -10.16
C LYS A 29 -5.23 2.40 -9.22
N LEU A 30 -4.00 2.31 -9.71
CA LEU A 30 -2.89 1.94 -8.86
C LEU A 30 -2.67 2.94 -7.75
N GLN A 31 -2.76 4.23 -8.06
CA GLN A 31 -2.60 5.26 -7.05
C GLN A 31 -3.64 5.12 -5.97
N GLN A 32 -4.86 4.87 -6.38
CA GLN A 32 -5.94 4.69 -5.42
C GLN A 32 -5.69 3.48 -4.53
N THR A 33 -5.25 2.39 -5.14
CA THR A 33 -4.93 1.18 -4.39
C THR A 33 -3.81 1.44 -3.40
N VAL A 34 -2.78 2.14 -3.82
CA VAL A 34 -1.65 2.43 -2.95
C VAL A 34 -2.10 3.27 -1.77
N LEU A 35 -2.95 4.27 -2.01
CA LEU A 35 -3.45 5.10 -0.93
C LEU A 35 -4.28 4.29 0.06
N GLU A 36 -5.10 3.39 -0.45
CA GLU A 36 -5.91 2.53 0.41
C GLU A 36 -5.01 1.62 1.24
N GLN A 37 -3.99 1.07 0.61
CA GLN A 37 -3.06 0.20 1.33
C GLN A 37 -2.27 0.97 2.36
N LYS A 38 -1.91 2.20 2.06
CA LYS A 38 -1.21 3.02 3.01
C LYS A 38 -2.06 3.28 4.24
N THR A 39 -3.34 3.55 4.04
CA THR A 39 -4.26 3.76 5.13
C THR A 39 -4.37 2.51 5.99
N GLU A 40 -4.46 1.36 5.35
CA GLU A 40 -4.53 0.09 6.06
C GLU A 40 -3.26 -0.17 6.85
N LEU A 41 -2.12 0.12 6.25
CA LEU A 41 -0.85 -0.08 6.93
C LEU A 41 -0.75 0.83 8.15
N ASP A 42 -1.17 2.07 8.02
CA ASP A 42 -1.12 2.99 9.13
C ASP A 42 -2.01 2.49 10.27
N ALA A 43 -3.17 1.96 9.94
CA ALA A 43 -4.07 1.41 10.95
C ALA A 43 -3.43 0.21 11.64
N LEU A 44 -2.83 -0.67 10.86
CA LEU A 44 -2.17 -1.84 11.43
C LEU A 44 -1.00 -1.45 12.33
N ARG A 45 -0.26 -0.43 11.93
CA ARG A 45 0.85 0.02 12.75
C ARG A 45 0.37 0.57 14.07
N ARG A 46 -0.74 1.30 14.06
CA ARG A 46 -1.31 1.82 15.29
C ARG A 46 -1.79 0.68 16.18
N GLU A 47 -2.42 -0.32 15.59
CA GLU A 47 -2.87 -1.48 16.35
C GLU A 47 -1.69 -2.24 16.93
N ASN A 48 -0.63 -2.37 16.16
CA ASN A 48 0.56 -3.04 16.66
C ASN A 48 1.17 -2.30 17.83
N LYS A 49 1.20 -0.99 17.76
CA LYS A 49 1.72 -0.20 18.85
C LYS A 49 0.88 -0.38 20.09
N THR A 50 -0.43 -0.38 19.94
CA THR A 50 -1.33 -0.57 21.06
C THR A 50 -1.15 -1.96 21.66
N LEU A 51 -1.03 -2.97 20.82
CA LEU A 51 -0.82 -4.32 21.30
C LEU A 51 0.52 -4.44 22.01
N ALA A 52 1.55 -3.85 21.46
CA ALA A 52 2.87 -3.91 22.08
C ALA A 52 2.84 -3.25 23.45
N ALA A 53 2.13 -2.13 23.57
CA ALA A 53 2.01 -1.47 24.87
C ALA A 53 1.27 -2.35 25.86
N LYS A 54 0.19 -3.00 25.41
CA LYS A 54 -0.56 -3.88 26.30
C LYS A 54 0.26 -5.09 26.71
N LEU A 55 1.03 -5.63 25.78
CA LEU A 55 1.89 -6.75 26.13
C LEU A 55 2.97 -6.33 27.11
N GLY A 56 3.48 -5.11 26.95
CA GLY A 56 4.45 -4.59 27.89
C GLY A 56 3.86 -4.46 29.29
N ASP A 57 2.62 -3.99 29.36
CA ASP A 57 1.95 -3.86 30.64
C ASP A 57 1.76 -5.23 31.29
N ILE A 58 1.35 -6.21 30.51
CA ILE A 58 1.17 -7.55 31.04
C ILE A 58 2.48 -8.13 31.50
N ALA A 59 3.54 -7.91 30.72
CA ALA A 59 4.86 -8.41 31.11
C ALA A 59 5.32 -7.76 32.40
N SER A 60 5.03 -6.49 32.58
CA SER A 60 5.39 -5.81 33.81
C SER A 60 4.68 -6.40 35.01
N LEU A 61 3.40 -6.72 34.84
CA LEU A 61 2.65 -7.35 35.91
C LEU A 61 3.22 -8.71 36.26
N LEU A 62 3.60 -9.47 35.25
CA LEU A 62 4.18 -10.78 35.50
C LEU A 62 5.53 -10.67 36.15
N ASP A 63 6.31 -9.67 35.78
CA ASP A 63 7.60 -9.45 36.38
C ASP A 63 7.45 -9.09 37.85
N ASP A 64 6.44 -8.32 38.18
CA ASP A 64 6.17 -7.99 39.56
C ASP A 64 5.81 -9.23 40.35
N ASP A 65 5.10 -10.15 39.72
CA ASP A 65 4.72 -11.39 40.39
C ASP A 65 5.89 -12.35 40.49
N ILE A 66 6.85 -12.28 39.59
CA ILE A 66 7.99 -13.17 39.57
C ILE A 66 9.24 -12.32 39.62
N PRO A 67 9.67 -11.96 40.79
CA PRO A 67 10.75 -10.99 40.92
C PRO A 67 12.07 -11.41 40.32
N ASN A 68 12.36 -12.65 40.26
CA ASN A 68 13.63 -13.06 39.74
C ASN A 68 13.70 -13.18 38.27
N ARG A 69 12.62 -12.96 37.58
CA ARG A 69 12.62 -13.16 36.17
C ARG A 69 13.02 -11.94 35.48
N ARG A 70 13.94 -12.07 34.58
CA ARG A 70 14.35 -10.97 33.79
C ARG A 70 13.78 -11.07 32.47
N PRO A 71 13.21 -10.02 31.83
CA PRO A 71 12.69 -10.12 30.48
C PRO A 71 13.82 -10.35 29.52
N PRO A 72 13.53 -11.04 28.46
CA PRO A 72 14.56 -11.21 27.48
C PRO A 72 14.88 -9.89 26.84
N HIS A 73 16.09 -9.82 26.28
CA HIS A 73 16.56 -8.73 25.77
C HIS A 73 16.35 -8.70 24.40
N TYR A 74 15.94 -7.81 23.73
CA TYR A 74 15.78 -7.85 22.30
C TYR A 74 16.41 -6.69 21.64
#